data_238ed2e1ef9783492b4da5a73bd51897
#
_entry.id   238ed2e1ef9783492b4da5a73bd51897
#
_cell.length_a   1.000
_cell.length_b   1.000
_cell.length_c   1.000
_cell.angle_alpha   90.00
_cell.angle_beta   90.00
_cell.angle_gamma   90.00
#
_symmetry.space_group_name_H-M   'P 1'
#
loop_
_entity.id
_entity.type
_entity.pdbx_description
1 polymer ?
#
loop_
_entity_poly.entity_id
_entity_poly.type
_entity_poly.pdbx_seq_one_letter_code
_entity_poly.pdbx_strand_id
1 'polypeptide(L)' 'MTVSYNGLWKKMIDKNLQKQDLVKEVGLSSATVAKMGKGEPISNKVLEKLAKYFDCNVSEIISYE' A
#
# COMPACT_ATOMS: atom_id res chain seq x y z
N MET A 1 -9.91 -8.89 13.02
CA MET A 1 -9.92 -7.55 12.45
C MET A 1 -9.29 -7.58 11.08
N THR A 2 -10.00 -7.07 10.08
CA THR A 2 -9.51 -7.10 8.69
C THR A 2 -8.95 -5.74 8.29
N VAL A 3 -7.82 -5.76 7.60
CA VAL A 3 -7.19 -4.55 7.12
C VAL A 3 -7.56 -4.37 5.64
N SER A 4 -7.96 -3.17 5.27
CA SER A 4 -8.32 -2.84 3.89
C SER A 4 -7.32 -1.86 3.30
N TYR A 5 -6.88 -2.13 2.09
CA TYR A 5 -5.98 -1.25 1.32
C TYR A 5 -6.68 -0.64 0.11
N ASN A 6 -8.01 -0.55 0.17
CA ASN A 6 -8.79 -0.04 -0.96
C ASN A 6 -8.37 1.38 -1.38
N GLY A 7 -8.04 2.23 -0.42
CA GLY A 7 -7.56 3.58 -0.73
C GLY A 7 -6.28 3.55 -1.54
N LEU A 8 -5.36 2.64 -1.19
CA LEU A 8 -4.12 2.47 -1.92
C LEU A 8 -4.38 1.96 -3.33
N TRP A 9 -5.24 0.94 -3.45
CA TRP A 9 -5.54 0.36 -4.77
C TRP A 9 -6.14 1.41 -5.71
N LYS A 10 -7.02 2.27 -5.20
CA LYS A 10 -7.61 3.35 -5.99
C LYS A 10 -6.53 4.34 -6.46
N LYS A 11 -5.61 4.71 -5.58
CA LYS A 11 -4.52 5.62 -5.94
C LYS A 11 -3.61 5.01 -7.00
N MET A 12 -3.38 3.70 -6.91
CA MET A 12 -2.58 2.99 -7.91
C MET A 12 -3.26 2.99 -9.27
N ILE A 13 -4.57 2.78 -9.30
CA ILE A 13 -5.32 2.82 -10.54
C ILE A 13 -5.24 4.21 -11.17
N ASP A 14 -5.38 5.25 -10.36
CA ASP A 14 -5.31 6.64 -10.82
C ASP A 14 -3.95 6.96 -11.44
N LYS A 15 -2.89 6.36 -10.89
CA LYS A 15 -1.52 6.56 -11.40
C LYS A 15 -1.10 5.51 -12.41
N ASN A 16 -2.01 4.60 -12.75
CA ASN A 16 -1.75 3.52 -13.70
C ASN A 16 -0.59 2.63 -13.24
N LEU A 17 -0.56 2.33 -11.93
CA LEU A 17 0.48 1.50 -11.32
C LEU A 17 -0.05 0.10 -11.06
N GLN A 18 0.86 -0.87 -11.08
CA GLN A 18 0.57 -2.25 -10.75
C GLN A 18 1.28 -2.61 -9.44
N LYS A 19 0.90 -3.76 -8.85
CA LYS A 19 1.51 -4.20 -7.60
C LYS A 19 3.02 -4.35 -7.70
N GLN A 20 3.50 -4.84 -8.85
CA GLN A 20 4.95 -4.99 -9.07
C GLN A 20 5.68 -3.66 -9.06
N ASP A 21 4.98 -2.57 -9.40
CA ASP A 21 5.57 -1.24 -9.37
C ASP A 21 5.86 -0.79 -7.95
N LEU A 22 5.11 -1.29 -6.96
CA LEU A 22 5.39 -1.00 -5.56
C LEU A 22 6.77 -1.53 -5.16
N VAL A 23 7.14 -2.67 -5.69
CA VAL A 23 8.46 -3.25 -5.44
C VAL A 23 9.55 -2.39 -6.08
N LYS A 24 9.34 -1.97 -7.31
CA LYS A 24 10.33 -1.21 -8.08
C LYS A 24 10.42 0.26 -7.67
N GLU A 25 9.28 0.90 -7.53
CA GLU A 25 9.23 2.36 -7.33
C GLU A 25 9.30 2.75 -5.85
N VAL A 26 8.61 2.03 -4.99
CA VAL A 26 8.59 2.34 -3.56
C VAL A 26 9.68 1.59 -2.81
N GLY A 27 10.11 0.46 -3.34
CA GLY A 27 11.15 -0.35 -2.73
C GLY A 27 10.63 -1.36 -1.72
N LEU A 28 9.40 -1.81 -1.92
CA LEU A 28 8.81 -2.83 -1.04
C LEU A 28 9.26 -4.22 -1.46
N SER A 29 9.25 -5.16 -0.50
CA SER A 29 9.53 -6.56 -0.83
C SER A 29 8.28 -7.19 -1.43
N SER A 30 8.49 -8.22 -2.25
CA SER A 30 7.36 -8.95 -2.85
C SER A 30 6.51 -9.62 -1.77
N ALA A 31 7.14 -10.05 -0.67
CA ALA A 31 6.41 -10.62 0.47
C ALA A 31 5.47 -9.60 1.10
N THR A 32 5.91 -8.35 1.23
CA THR A 32 5.07 -7.28 1.76
C THR A 32 3.87 -7.01 0.86
N VAL A 33 4.09 -6.96 -0.44
CA VAL A 33 3.00 -6.74 -1.40
C VAL A 33 2.01 -7.89 -1.37
N ALA A 34 2.49 -9.12 -1.21
CA ALA A 34 1.63 -10.30 -1.08
C ALA A 34 0.75 -10.21 0.16
N LYS A 35 1.31 -9.73 1.29
CA LYS A 35 0.54 -9.54 2.52
C LYS A 35 -0.56 -8.50 2.32
N MET A 36 -0.25 -7.42 1.62
CA MET A 36 -1.24 -6.38 1.33
C MET A 36 -2.37 -6.93 0.48
N GLY A 37 -2.05 -7.78 -0.48
CA GLY A 37 -3.06 -8.42 -1.32
C GLY A 37 -3.98 -9.35 -0.55
N LYS A 38 -3.50 -9.88 0.58
CA LYS A 38 -4.29 -10.76 1.46
C LYS A 38 -5.05 -10.00 2.54
N GLY A 39 -4.86 -8.69 2.64
CA GLY A 39 -5.48 -7.89 3.70
C GLY A 39 -4.80 -8.06 5.04
N GLU A 40 -3.53 -8.42 5.05
CA GLU A 40 -2.75 -8.57 6.28
C GLU A 40 -2.07 -7.24 6.64
N PRO A 41 -1.86 -6.97 7.93
CA PRO A 41 -1.18 -5.73 8.33
C PRO A 41 0.29 -5.72 7.92
N ILE A 42 0.82 -4.53 7.67
CA ILE A 42 2.22 -4.32 7.31
C ILE A 42 2.83 -3.32 8.29
N SER A 43 4.16 -3.18 8.27
CA SER A 43 4.84 -2.30 9.20
C SER A 43 4.52 -0.82 8.92
N ASN A 44 4.62 0.00 9.98
CA ASN A 44 4.39 1.43 9.86
C ASN A 44 5.39 2.08 8.90
N LYS A 45 6.61 1.57 8.86
CA LYS A 45 7.64 2.09 7.95
C LYS A 45 7.20 1.96 6.49
N VAL A 46 6.59 0.84 6.15
CA VAL A 46 6.07 0.62 4.80
C VAL A 46 4.91 1.57 4.51
N LEU A 47 4.01 1.73 5.49
CA LEU A 47 2.89 2.65 5.34
C LEU A 47 3.38 4.08 5.12
N GLU A 48 4.41 4.49 5.84
CA GLU A 48 5.01 5.82 5.69
C GLU A 48 5.63 6.00 4.30
N LYS A 49 6.30 4.98 3.81
CA LYS A 49 6.88 5.01 2.46
C LYS A 49 5.80 5.19 1.41
N LEU A 50 4.70 4.45 1.55
CA LEU A 50 3.58 4.56 0.63
C LEU A 50 2.94 5.94 0.69
N ALA A 51 2.73 6.45 1.90
CA ALA A 51 2.15 7.78 2.09
C ALA A 51 3.01 8.86 1.44
N LYS A 52 4.32 8.76 1.58
CA LYS A 52 5.26 9.69 0.96
C LYS A 52 5.21 9.59 -0.56
N TYR A 53 5.21 8.37 -1.07
CA TYR A 53 5.21 8.14 -2.52
C TYR A 53 3.96 8.72 -3.17
N PHE A 54 2.80 8.54 -2.53
CA PHE A 54 1.52 9.02 -3.06
C PHE A 54 1.15 10.42 -2.57
N ASP A 55 2.02 11.03 -1.76
CA ASP A 55 1.79 12.37 -1.20
C ASP A 55 0.44 12.47 -0.49
N CYS A 56 0.22 11.56 0.45
CA CYS A 56 -1.04 11.51 1.19
C CYS A 56 -0.79 11.01 2.61
N ASN A 57 -1.85 10.94 3.41
CA ASN A 57 -1.76 10.42 4.78
C ASN A 57 -1.90 8.90 4.78
N VAL A 58 -1.33 8.26 5.81
CA VAL A 58 -1.43 6.80 6.00
C VAL A 58 -2.90 6.37 6.06
N SER A 59 -3.76 7.18 6.67
CA SER A 59 -5.19 6.87 6.77
C SER A 59 -5.89 6.78 5.42
N GLU A 60 -5.31 7.35 4.37
CA GLU A 60 -5.85 7.27 3.02
C GLU A 60 -5.41 5.99 2.30
N ILE A 61 -4.43 5.30 2.87
CA ILE A 61 -3.87 4.07 2.28
C ILE A 61 -4.50 2.84 2.93
N ILE A 62 -4.59 2.83 4.25
CA ILE A 62 -5.03 1.67 5.02
C ILE A 62 -6.22 2.05 5.90
N SER A 63 -7.16 1.12 6.01
CA SER A 63 -8.28 1.26 6.96
C SER A 63 -8.48 -0.07 7.67
N TYR A 64 -9.08 0.00 8.85
CA TYR A 64 -9.36 -1.18 9.66
C TYR A 64 -10.85 -1.39 9.73
N GLU A 65 -11.27 -2.60 9.47
CA GLU A 65 -12.70 -2.97 9.49
C GLU A 65 -13.00 -4.00 10.56
#